data_f9a6e77d653deb1434b829a58d9b0b7a
#
_entry.id   f9a6e77d653deb1434b829a58d9b0b7a
#
_cell.length_a   1.000
_cell.length_b   1.000
_cell.length_c   1.000
_cell.angle_alpha   90.00
_cell.angle_beta   90.00
_cell.angle_gamma   90.00
#
_symmetry.space_group_name_H-M   'P 1'
#
loop_
_entity.id
_entity.type
_entity.pdbx_description
1 polymer ?
#
loop_
_entity_poly.entity_id
_entity_poly.type
_entity_poly.pdbx_seq_one_letter_code
_entity_poly.pdbx_strand_id
1 'polypeptide(L)'
;SVVGEKVNPSAKSIKVKSGWNWIGYTPSFNLSVADAFADLNPQDGDVVKSKNDFAIYNSYEWVGTLTALAPGSGYMYYSNATEEKEFTYPSQSSAQPTQMRIVQRRANEFVVDDNSNYSGNMTIVAVVKNGDVIETATEVGVFAGAECRGANVSESDGLVFLTIAGEGYGDLL
;
A
#
# COMPACT_ATOMS: atom_id res chain seq x y z
N SER A 1 -3.20 -31.90 15.12
CA SER A 1 -4.10 -30.75 15.23
C SER A 1 -3.54 -29.77 16.26
N VAL A 2 -3.49 -28.50 15.92
CA VAL A 2 -3.16 -27.44 16.88
C VAL A 2 -4.48 -27.01 17.53
N VAL A 3 -4.54 -27.11 18.85
CA VAL A 3 -5.69 -26.64 19.64
C VAL A 3 -5.24 -25.36 20.35
N GLY A 4 -5.99 -24.27 20.18
CA GLY A 4 -5.71 -23.00 20.81
C GLY A 4 -7.01 -22.21 21.03
N GLU A 5 -6.96 -21.27 21.99
CA GLU A 5 -8.07 -20.36 22.23
C GLU A 5 -7.99 -19.20 21.25
N LYS A 6 -9.16 -18.77 20.69
CA LYS A 6 -9.24 -17.63 19.80
C LYS A 6 -8.98 -16.33 20.56
N VAL A 7 -7.88 -15.66 20.27
CA VAL A 7 -7.56 -14.36 20.86
C VAL A 7 -8.32 -13.26 20.13
N ASN A 8 -8.88 -12.31 20.89
CA ASN A 8 -9.49 -11.11 20.33
C ASN A 8 -8.37 -10.19 19.74
N PRO A 9 -8.42 -9.82 18.46
CA PRO A 9 -7.41 -8.94 17.84
C PRO A 9 -7.22 -7.62 18.57
N SER A 10 -8.30 -7.02 19.09
CA SER A 10 -8.24 -5.76 19.84
C SER A 10 -7.60 -5.88 21.24
N ALA A 11 -7.34 -7.09 21.70
CA ALA A 11 -6.66 -7.32 22.98
C ALA A 11 -5.12 -7.29 22.84
N LYS A 12 -4.58 -7.19 21.63
CA LYS A 12 -3.14 -7.22 21.38
C LYS A 12 -2.69 -5.96 20.66
N SER A 13 -1.90 -5.15 21.38
CA SER A 13 -1.24 -3.97 20.82
C SER A 13 -0.11 -4.38 19.87
N ILE A 14 0.03 -3.63 18.80
CA ILE A 14 1.09 -3.73 17.81
C ILE A 14 1.90 -2.45 17.84
N LYS A 15 3.22 -2.60 17.98
CA LYS A 15 4.16 -1.47 17.98
C LYS A 15 4.64 -1.18 16.57
N VAL A 16 4.67 0.11 16.23
CA VAL A 16 5.15 0.64 14.95
C VAL A 16 6.22 1.68 15.24
N LYS A 17 7.44 1.40 14.80
CA LYS A 17 8.58 2.32 14.90
C LYS A 17 8.65 3.23 13.69
N SER A 18 9.39 4.32 13.79
CA SER A 18 9.75 5.14 12.63
C SER A 18 10.38 4.30 11.52
N GLY A 19 10.03 4.58 10.27
CA GLY A 19 10.46 3.80 9.11
C GLY A 19 9.66 2.52 8.87
N TRP A 20 10.27 1.52 8.22
CA TRP A 20 9.60 0.29 7.82
C TRP A 20 9.38 -0.71 8.95
N ASN A 21 8.17 -1.26 9.01
CA ASN A 21 7.72 -2.28 9.97
C ASN A 21 7.05 -3.43 9.23
N TRP A 22 7.29 -4.67 9.67
CA TRP A 22 6.52 -5.83 9.26
C TRP A 22 5.34 -6.01 10.19
N ILE A 23 4.13 -6.08 9.64
CA ILE A 23 2.89 -6.18 10.41
C ILE A 23 2.11 -7.42 9.98
N GLY A 24 1.80 -8.29 10.94
CA GLY A 24 0.87 -9.40 10.75
C GLY A 24 -0.57 -8.93 10.89
N TYR A 25 -1.45 -9.35 10.00
CA TYR A 25 -2.88 -9.07 10.13
C TYR A 25 -3.57 -10.18 10.93
N THR A 26 -4.05 -9.83 12.12
CA THR A 26 -4.61 -10.79 13.10
C THR A 26 -6.13 -10.93 13.11
N PRO A 27 -6.95 -9.96 12.61
CA PRO A 27 -8.40 -10.15 12.54
C PRO A 27 -8.79 -11.30 11.62
N SER A 28 -9.96 -11.90 11.89
CA SER A 28 -10.52 -13.01 11.09
C SER A 28 -11.50 -12.55 9.99
N PHE A 29 -11.55 -11.26 9.70
CA PHE A 29 -12.38 -10.62 8.69
C PHE A 29 -11.57 -9.52 7.99
N ASN A 30 -12.02 -9.09 6.81
CA ASN A 30 -11.35 -8.01 6.10
C ASN A 30 -11.67 -6.66 6.75
N LEU A 31 -10.67 -5.78 6.75
CA LEU A 31 -10.82 -4.35 7.11
C LEU A 31 -10.36 -3.48 5.95
N SER A 32 -11.03 -2.35 5.74
CA SER A 32 -10.44 -1.30 4.91
C SER A 32 -9.09 -0.86 5.50
N VAL A 33 -8.18 -0.35 4.67
CA VAL A 33 -6.92 0.21 5.17
C VAL A 33 -7.19 1.31 6.20
N ALA A 34 -8.17 2.16 5.94
CA ALA A 34 -8.52 3.25 6.84
C ALA A 34 -9.03 2.76 8.20
N ASP A 35 -9.90 1.75 8.23
CA ASP A 35 -10.40 1.19 9.49
C ASP A 35 -9.31 0.43 10.25
N ALA A 36 -8.44 -0.30 9.52
CA ALA A 36 -7.38 -1.09 10.13
C ALA A 36 -6.37 -0.23 10.91
N PHE A 37 -6.08 0.96 10.41
CA PHE A 37 -5.08 1.88 10.99
C PHE A 37 -5.66 3.13 11.65
N ALA A 38 -6.98 3.19 11.86
CA ALA A 38 -7.62 4.34 12.51
C ALA A 38 -7.03 4.64 13.90
N ASP A 39 -6.78 3.61 14.70
CA ASP A 39 -6.21 3.73 16.05
C ASP A 39 -4.73 4.17 16.04
N LEU A 40 -4.00 3.90 14.96
CA LEU A 40 -2.60 4.30 14.79
C LEU A 40 -2.42 5.81 14.62
N ASN A 41 -3.48 6.54 14.25
CA ASN A 41 -3.41 7.96 13.95
C ASN A 41 -2.38 8.25 12.85
N PRO A 42 -2.59 7.78 11.62
CA PRO A 42 -1.61 7.89 10.55
C PRO A 42 -1.26 9.35 10.24
N GLN A 43 -0.06 9.57 9.73
CA GLN A 43 0.45 10.89 9.34
C GLN A 43 0.72 10.92 7.83
N ASP A 44 0.69 12.11 7.24
CA ASP A 44 1.05 12.31 5.84
C ASP A 44 2.41 11.69 5.52
N GLY A 45 2.45 10.84 4.49
CA GLY A 45 3.62 10.08 4.11
C GLY A 45 3.73 8.68 4.74
N ASP A 46 2.81 8.28 5.64
CA ASP A 46 2.69 6.88 6.06
C ASP A 46 2.27 6.01 4.87
N VAL A 47 2.88 4.82 4.74
CA VAL A 47 2.60 3.90 3.63
C VAL A 47 2.31 2.51 4.17
N VAL A 48 1.28 1.87 3.66
CA VAL A 48 1.05 0.43 3.85
C VAL A 48 1.13 -0.29 2.52
N LYS A 49 1.81 -1.44 2.47
CA LYS A 49 1.91 -2.22 1.24
C LYS A 49 1.83 -3.73 1.48
N SER A 50 1.27 -4.40 0.50
CA SER A 50 1.34 -5.84 0.27
C SER A 50 2.43 -6.16 -0.76
N LYS A 51 2.44 -7.37 -1.32
CA LYS A 51 3.33 -7.73 -2.42
C LYS A 51 3.05 -6.91 -3.69
N ASN A 52 1.78 -6.63 -3.99
CA ASN A 52 1.38 -6.06 -5.28
C ASN A 52 0.69 -4.70 -5.18
N ASP A 53 0.22 -4.34 -4.00
CA ASP A 53 -0.62 -3.17 -3.78
C ASP A 53 -0.09 -2.33 -2.62
N PHE A 54 -0.37 -1.04 -2.65
CA PHE A 54 -0.04 -0.13 -1.57
C PHE A 54 -1.06 0.99 -1.44
N ALA A 55 -1.06 1.63 -0.27
CA ALA A 55 -1.75 2.89 -0.03
C ALA A 55 -0.83 3.84 0.74
N ILE A 56 -0.91 5.12 0.43
CA ILE A 56 -0.23 6.21 1.13
C ILE A 56 -1.26 7.07 1.84
N TYR A 57 -0.95 7.49 3.06
CA TYR A 57 -1.76 8.47 3.77
C TYR A 57 -1.36 9.87 3.36
N ASN A 58 -2.32 10.65 2.88
CA ASN A 58 -2.12 12.02 2.44
C ASN A 58 -3.39 12.85 2.64
N SER A 59 -3.25 14.05 3.22
CA SER A 59 -4.36 15.00 3.39
C SER A 59 -5.60 14.36 4.05
N TYR A 60 -5.37 13.62 5.14
CA TYR A 60 -6.40 12.97 5.96
C TYR A 60 -7.11 11.77 5.31
N GLU A 61 -6.61 11.25 4.20
CA GLU A 61 -7.16 10.06 3.57
C GLU A 61 -6.07 9.06 3.12
N TRP A 62 -6.45 7.78 3.02
CA TRP A 62 -5.63 6.77 2.35
C TRP A 62 -5.92 6.76 0.86
N VAL A 63 -4.84 6.82 0.06
CA VAL A 63 -4.90 6.84 -1.40
C VAL A 63 -4.05 5.72 -1.96
N GLY A 64 -4.61 4.87 -2.80
CA GLY A 64 -3.83 3.80 -3.43
C GLY A 64 -4.63 2.62 -3.97
N THR A 65 -3.90 1.58 -4.35
CA THR A 65 -4.45 0.33 -4.90
C THR A 65 -4.79 -0.70 -3.82
N LEU A 66 -4.12 -0.66 -2.66
CA LEU A 66 -4.44 -1.50 -1.52
C LEU A 66 -5.67 -0.94 -0.78
N THR A 67 -6.82 -1.57 -0.95
CA THR A 67 -8.09 -1.09 -0.38
C THR A 67 -8.44 -1.74 0.94
N ALA A 68 -7.99 -2.98 1.16
CA ALA A 68 -8.31 -3.74 2.36
C ALA A 68 -7.19 -4.70 2.77
N LEU A 69 -7.14 -4.99 4.06
CA LEU A 69 -6.30 -6.02 4.64
C LEU A 69 -7.12 -7.31 4.83
N ALA A 70 -6.50 -8.46 4.58
CA ALA A 70 -7.13 -9.78 4.61
C ALA A 70 -6.51 -10.70 5.67
N PRO A 71 -7.32 -11.59 6.29
CA PRO A 71 -6.85 -12.58 7.27
C PRO A 71 -5.70 -13.45 6.74
N GLY A 72 -4.70 -13.69 7.61
CA GLY A 72 -3.57 -14.56 7.29
C GLY A 72 -2.49 -13.91 6.40
N SER A 73 -2.65 -12.62 6.08
CA SER A 73 -1.67 -11.86 5.30
C SER A 73 -0.72 -11.07 6.18
N GLY A 74 0.48 -10.80 5.66
CA GLY A 74 1.45 -9.87 6.21
C GLY A 74 1.56 -8.63 5.33
N TYR A 75 1.86 -7.52 5.96
CA TYR A 75 2.00 -6.22 5.30
C TYR A 75 3.27 -5.52 5.79
N MET A 76 3.78 -4.61 4.98
CA MET A 76 4.78 -3.65 5.41
C MET A 76 4.10 -2.31 5.67
N TYR A 77 4.47 -1.67 6.78
CA TYR A 77 4.02 -0.33 7.13
C TYR A 77 5.21 0.60 7.28
N TYR A 78 5.26 1.67 6.54
CA TYR A 78 6.21 2.76 6.74
C TYR A 78 5.57 3.84 7.59
N SER A 79 6.17 4.13 8.74
CA SER A 79 5.75 5.23 9.59
C SER A 79 6.64 6.44 9.38
N ASN A 80 6.05 7.56 9.01
CA ASN A 80 6.71 8.86 8.94
C ASN A 80 6.80 9.56 10.30
N ALA A 81 6.26 8.95 11.36
CA ALA A 81 6.36 9.45 12.72
C ALA A 81 7.81 9.35 13.22
N THR A 82 8.21 10.32 14.05
CA THR A 82 9.53 10.32 14.69
C THR A 82 9.59 9.41 15.92
N GLU A 83 8.45 9.08 16.50
CA GLU A 83 8.33 8.28 17.71
C GLU A 83 7.61 6.96 17.44
N GLU A 84 7.88 5.95 18.29
CA GLU A 84 7.16 4.69 18.29
C GLU A 84 5.69 4.93 18.65
N LYS A 85 4.79 4.35 17.86
CA LYS A 85 3.35 4.35 18.10
C LYS A 85 2.88 2.93 18.41
N GLU A 86 1.73 2.82 19.06
CA GLU A 86 1.03 1.55 19.27
C GLU A 86 -0.40 1.66 18.73
N PHE A 87 -0.92 0.55 18.22
CA PHE A 87 -2.31 0.46 17.81
C PHE A 87 -2.87 -0.95 18.00
N THR A 88 -4.18 -1.06 17.97
CA THR A 88 -4.91 -2.32 17.99
C THR A 88 -5.84 -2.40 16.79
N TYR A 89 -5.98 -3.59 16.21
CA TYR A 89 -7.02 -3.79 15.20
C TYR A 89 -8.40 -3.76 15.87
N PRO A 90 -9.43 -3.19 15.22
CA PRO A 90 -10.79 -3.24 15.73
C PRO A 90 -11.28 -4.69 15.84
N SER A 91 -12.15 -4.96 16.79
CA SER A 91 -12.73 -6.30 17.04
C SER A 91 -13.80 -6.71 16.04
N GLN A 92 -14.33 -5.75 15.29
CA GLN A 92 -15.36 -5.93 14.26
C GLN A 92 -15.08 -4.97 13.10
N SER A 93 -15.56 -5.33 11.88
CA SER A 93 -15.57 -4.38 10.79
C SER A 93 -16.54 -3.24 11.10
N SER A 94 -16.18 -2.02 10.71
CA SER A 94 -17.09 -0.86 10.82
C SER A 94 -18.33 -1.10 9.94
N ALA A 95 -19.48 -0.69 10.43
CA ALA A 95 -20.73 -0.74 9.67
C ALA A 95 -20.73 0.24 8.47
N GLN A 96 -19.85 1.25 8.51
CA GLN A 96 -19.60 2.20 7.43
C GLN A 96 -18.08 2.25 7.20
N PRO A 97 -17.60 1.76 6.05
CA PRO A 97 -16.17 1.84 5.73
C PRO A 97 -15.75 3.31 5.63
N THR A 98 -14.64 3.63 6.26
CA THR A 98 -14.01 4.93 6.13
C THR A 98 -13.66 5.16 4.65
N GLN A 99 -13.94 6.35 4.14
CA GLN A 99 -13.66 6.68 2.75
C GLN A 99 -12.16 6.65 2.48
N MET A 100 -11.77 6.02 1.37
CA MET A 100 -10.43 6.09 0.84
C MET A 100 -10.48 6.32 -0.67
N ARG A 101 -9.50 7.01 -1.20
CA ARG A 101 -9.36 7.20 -2.64
C ARG A 101 -8.74 5.96 -3.26
N ILE A 102 -9.56 5.21 -4.00
CA ILE A 102 -9.13 4.00 -4.71
C ILE A 102 -8.50 4.40 -6.04
N VAL A 103 -7.25 4.02 -6.24
CA VAL A 103 -6.56 4.15 -7.51
C VAL A 103 -6.67 2.83 -8.27
N GLN A 104 -7.27 2.89 -9.46
CA GLN A 104 -7.39 1.72 -10.32
C GLN A 104 -6.14 1.57 -11.18
N ARG A 105 -5.71 0.34 -11.39
CA ARG A 105 -4.69 0.03 -12.40
C ARG A 105 -5.35 0.05 -13.77
N ARG A 106 -4.89 0.93 -14.67
CA ARG A 106 -5.48 1.17 -16.00
C ARG A 106 -4.46 1.20 -17.12
N ALA A 107 -3.34 0.52 -16.99
CA ALA A 107 -2.37 0.43 -18.09
C ALA A 107 -2.93 -0.42 -19.24
N ASN A 108 -2.86 0.07 -20.48
CA ASN A 108 -3.37 -0.58 -21.67
C ASN A 108 -2.27 -0.81 -22.72
N GLU A 109 -1.30 0.09 -22.84
CA GLU A 109 -0.21 0.02 -23.81
C GLU A 109 1.01 -0.71 -23.22
N PHE A 110 1.31 -0.48 -21.93
CA PHE A 110 2.41 -1.13 -21.24
C PHE A 110 1.91 -2.34 -20.45
N VAL A 111 2.14 -3.52 -21.00
CA VAL A 111 1.81 -4.79 -20.34
C VAL A 111 2.93 -5.11 -19.36
N VAL A 112 2.60 -5.15 -18.07
CA VAL A 112 3.55 -5.59 -17.04
C VAL A 112 3.74 -7.09 -17.17
N ASP A 113 4.99 -7.52 -17.33
CA ASP A 113 5.37 -8.92 -17.36
C ASP A 113 5.06 -9.61 -16.02
N ASP A 114 5.06 -10.94 -16.00
CA ASP A 114 4.68 -11.72 -14.81
C ASP A 114 5.60 -11.40 -13.62
N ASN A 115 5.06 -10.64 -12.67
CA ASN A 115 5.75 -10.21 -11.46
C ASN A 115 5.97 -11.34 -10.44
N SER A 116 5.49 -12.55 -10.69
CA SER A 116 5.65 -13.69 -9.77
C SER A 116 7.11 -14.11 -9.60
N ASN A 117 7.95 -13.81 -10.57
CA ASN A 117 9.37 -14.14 -10.58
C ASN A 117 10.25 -13.23 -9.70
N TYR A 118 9.69 -12.11 -9.20
CA TYR A 118 10.44 -11.14 -8.42
C TYR A 118 10.14 -11.24 -6.93
N SER A 119 11.20 -11.21 -6.13
CA SER A 119 11.11 -11.31 -4.67
C SER A 119 10.83 -9.98 -3.98
N GLY A 120 11.08 -8.85 -4.67
CA GLY A 120 10.94 -7.51 -4.15
C GLY A 120 10.07 -6.60 -5.03
N ASN A 121 9.70 -5.46 -4.50
CA ASN A 121 9.08 -4.38 -5.24
C ASN A 121 9.43 -3.00 -4.64
N MET A 122 9.31 -1.98 -5.49
CA MET A 122 9.37 -0.57 -5.10
C MET A 122 8.02 0.09 -5.44
N THR A 123 7.60 1.05 -4.62
CA THR A 123 6.43 1.88 -4.88
C THR A 123 6.85 3.30 -5.18
N ILE A 124 6.28 3.89 -6.23
CA ILE A 124 6.50 5.28 -6.61
C ILE A 124 5.15 5.99 -6.69
N VAL A 125 5.10 7.20 -6.13
CA VAL A 125 4.05 8.17 -6.37
C VAL A 125 4.71 9.38 -7.02
N ALA A 126 4.25 9.75 -8.21
CA ALA A 126 4.83 10.83 -8.99
C ALA A 126 3.76 11.69 -9.66
N VAL A 127 4.13 12.89 -10.07
CA VAL A 127 3.29 13.77 -10.91
C VAL A 127 3.82 13.73 -12.32
N VAL A 128 2.95 13.43 -13.28
CA VAL A 128 3.30 13.45 -14.71
C VAL A 128 3.15 14.88 -15.24
N LYS A 129 4.23 15.40 -15.85
CA LYS A 129 4.27 16.73 -16.42
C LYS A 129 4.90 16.76 -17.80
N ASN A 130 4.41 17.67 -18.63
CA ASN A 130 5.04 18.07 -19.89
C ASN A 130 5.40 19.56 -19.75
N GLY A 131 6.68 19.86 -19.47
CA GLY A 131 7.09 21.18 -18.99
C GLY A 131 6.41 21.53 -17.66
N ASP A 132 5.65 22.64 -17.64
CA ASP A 132 4.89 23.07 -16.45
C ASP A 132 3.44 22.56 -16.42
N VAL A 133 3.00 21.87 -17.47
CA VAL A 133 1.62 21.38 -17.60
C VAL A 133 1.51 20.00 -16.95
N ILE A 134 0.51 19.84 -16.07
CA ILE A 134 0.17 18.53 -15.47
C ILE A 134 -0.57 17.70 -16.52
N GLU A 135 -0.05 16.50 -16.80
CA GLU A 135 -0.64 15.54 -17.72
C GLU A 135 -1.53 14.55 -16.96
N THR A 136 -2.75 14.38 -17.45
CA THR A 136 -3.74 13.46 -16.88
C THR A 136 -4.09 12.35 -17.86
N ALA A 137 -4.53 11.20 -17.37
CA ALA A 137 -4.83 10.02 -18.18
C ALA A 137 -3.65 9.57 -19.08
N THR A 138 -2.40 9.90 -18.66
CA THR A 138 -1.17 9.53 -19.36
C THR A 138 -0.65 8.22 -18.80
N GLU A 139 -0.40 7.25 -19.68
CA GLU A 139 0.18 5.96 -19.28
C GLU A 139 1.68 6.08 -19.04
N VAL A 140 2.14 5.57 -17.92
CA VAL A 140 3.54 5.56 -17.49
C VAL A 140 3.99 4.13 -17.28
N GLY A 141 5.05 3.73 -17.98
CA GLY A 141 5.69 2.44 -17.82
C GLY A 141 7.10 2.57 -17.26
N VAL A 142 7.51 1.62 -16.45
CA VAL A 142 8.87 1.48 -15.92
C VAL A 142 9.48 0.21 -16.45
N PHE A 143 10.67 0.32 -17.04
CA PHE A 143 11.32 -0.77 -17.76
C PHE A 143 12.70 -1.09 -17.18
N ALA A 144 13.04 -2.39 -17.14
CA ALA A 144 14.40 -2.88 -17.00
C ALA A 144 14.79 -3.55 -18.32
N GLY A 145 15.61 -2.87 -19.13
CA GLY A 145 15.85 -3.30 -20.51
C GLY A 145 14.57 -3.23 -21.35
N ALA A 146 14.13 -4.37 -21.89
CA ALA A 146 12.89 -4.46 -22.68
C ALA A 146 11.68 -4.91 -21.86
N GLU A 147 11.87 -5.29 -20.60
CA GLU A 147 10.83 -5.83 -19.73
C GLU A 147 10.10 -4.73 -18.96
N CYS A 148 8.77 -4.69 -19.06
CA CYS A 148 7.94 -3.77 -18.29
C CYS A 148 7.75 -4.29 -16.85
N ARG A 149 8.33 -3.58 -15.89
CA ARG A 149 8.32 -3.94 -14.46
C ARG A 149 7.18 -3.31 -13.66
N GLY A 150 6.55 -2.29 -14.22
CA GLY A 150 5.42 -1.60 -13.61
C GLY A 150 4.79 -0.61 -14.57
N ALA A 151 3.47 -0.51 -14.57
CA ALA A 151 2.75 0.47 -15.38
C ALA A 151 1.46 0.92 -14.70
N ASN A 152 1.08 2.16 -14.91
CA ASN A 152 -0.24 2.70 -14.55
C ASN A 152 -0.52 4.00 -15.30
N VAL A 153 -1.75 4.50 -15.18
CA VAL A 153 -2.23 5.73 -15.81
C VAL A 153 -2.33 6.84 -14.77
N SER A 154 -1.91 8.07 -15.12
CA SER A 154 -2.05 9.21 -14.23
C SER A 154 -3.51 9.58 -13.98
N GLU A 155 -3.80 9.97 -12.75
CA GLU A 155 -5.13 10.40 -12.31
C GLU A 155 -5.47 11.82 -12.77
N SER A 156 -6.65 12.31 -12.42
CA SER A 156 -7.14 13.67 -12.81
C SER A 156 -6.32 14.82 -12.23
N ASP A 157 -5.52 14.58 -11.21
CA ASP A 157 -4.57 15.51 -10.60
C ASP A 157 -3.13 15.32 -11.10
N GLY A 158 -2.92 14.45 -12.08
CA GLY A 158 -1.63 14.09 -12.65
C GLY A 158 -0.80 13.11 -11.81
N LEU A 159 -1.29 12.68 -10.66
CA LEU A 159 -0.60 11.67 -9.85
C LEU A 159 -0.63 10.30 -10.52
N VAL A 160 0.50 9.62 -10.53
CA VAL A 160 0.61 8.22 -10.93
C VAL A 160 1.14 7.38 -9.78
N PHE A 161 0.52 6.23 -9.56
CA PHE A 161 0.86 5.27 -8.51
C PHE A 161 1.42 4.00 -9.16
N LEU A 162 2.69 3.71 -8.93
CA LEU A 162 3.40 2.59 -9.56
C LEU A 162 3.90 1.61 -8.52
N THR A 163 3.66 0.33 -8.75
CA THR A 163 4.39 -0.78 -8.10
C THR A 163 5.31 -1.40 -9.13
N ILE A 164 6.61 -1.41 -8.84
CA ILE A 164 7.66 -1.85 -9.75
C ILE A 164 8.29 -3.11 -9.18
N ALA A 165 8.26 -4.19 -9.92
CA ALA A 165 8.83 -5.46 -9.49
C ALA A 165 10.35 -5.54 -9.75
N GLY A 166 11.11 -6.16 -8.83
CA GLY A 166 12.55 -6.31 -8.93
C GLY A 166 13.13 -7.39 -8.02
N GLU A 167 14.37 -7.77 -8.27
CA GLU A 167 15.13 -8.76 -7.50
C GLU A 167 16.05 -8.12 -6.47
N GLY A 168 15.51 -7.43 -5.48
CA GLY A 168 16.29 -6.89 -4.38
C GLY A 168 17.03 -5.57 -4.69
N TYR A 169 18.00 -5.21 -3.83
CA TYR A 169 18.64 -3.89 -3.79
C TYR A 169 19.45 -3.47 -5.03
N GLY A 170 19.76 -4.38 -5.94
CA GLY A 170 20.62 -4.10 -7.11
C GLY A 170 19.88 -3.70 -8.38
N ASP A 171 18.62 -4.10 -8.52
CA ASP A 171 17.86 -3.95 -9.76
C ASP A 171 16.96 -2.71 -9.81
N LEU A 172 16.80 -2.02 -8.69
CA LEU A 172 15.88 -0.90 -8.54
C LEU A 172 16.59 0.45 -8.26
N LEU A 173 17.89 0.53 -8.55
CA LEU A 173 18.70 1.75 -8.47
C LEU A 173 19.02 2.30 -9.84
#